data_55111a0230c563048bf3f34fe4e82f0f
#
_entry.id   55111a0230c563048bf3f34fe4e82f0f
#
_cell.length_a   1.000
_cell.length_b   1.000
_cell.length_c   1.000
_cell.angle_alpha   90.00
_cell.angle_beta   90.00
_cell.angle_gamma   90.00
#
_symmetry.space_group_name_H-M   'P 1'
#
loop_
_entity.id
_entity.type
_entity.pdbx_description
1 polymer ?
#
loop_
_entity_poly.entity_id
_entity_poly.type
_entity_poly.pdbx_seq_one_letter_code
_entity_poly.pdbx_strand_id
1 'polypeptide(L)'
;MVNKIKQDKYRFFYPPEFEKMFDYLNKNGKFTARFMINTGCRINEARGFKQDSIFDNDRKNITLIHTKVRAKLKEKTPRSRTIPISKTFFNKLKQDIATHRILSTNAFNIQLQTASNKAGIKNPEQFSSHNIRKTFATWLLSLGCDGFKLAKHLGHTPNELARDYATNDVFNHLDKQIMRSILKDLPERIR
;
A
#
# COMPACT_ATOMS: atom_id res chain seq x y z
N MET A 1 18.28 -8.24 -33.70
CA MET A 1 18.06 -8.48 -32.27
C MET A 1 17.27 -7.32 -31.71
N VAL A 2 15.98 -7.50 -31.41
CA VAL A 2 15.16 -6.45 -30.79
C VAL A 2 15.60 -6.38 -29.33
N ASN A 3 16.22 -5.26 -28.93
CA ASN A 3 16.51 -4.98 -27.53
C ASN A 3 15.19 -5.12 -26.76
N LYS A 4 15.06 -6.18 -25.93
CA LYS A 4 13.99 -6.25 -24.93
C LYS A 4 14.14 -5.01 -24.04
N ILE A 5 13.31 -4.00 -24.29
CA ILE A 5 13.11 -2.88 -23.36
C ILE A 5 12.84 -3.56 -22.03
N LYS A 6 13.70 -3.32 -21.02
CA LYS A 6 13.48 -3.80 -19.65
C LYS A 6 12.09 -3.33 -19.26
N GLN A 7 11.15 -4.26 -19.26
CA GLN A 7 9.78 -3.97 -18.86
C GLN A 7 9.82 -3.35 -17.47
N ASP A 8 9.12 -2.26 -17.31
CA ASP A 8 9.15 -1.39 -16.15
C ASP A 8 8.87 -2.21 -14.87
N LYS A 9 9.95 -2.49 -14.13
CA LYS A 9 9.94 -3.23 -12.86
C LYS A 9 9.07 -2.54 -11.79
N TYR A 10 8.42 -1.43 -12.16
CA TYR A 10 7.86 -0.41 -11.27
C TYR A 10 6.41 -0.04 -11.61
N ARG A 11 5.61 -0.98 -12.14
CA ARG A 11 4.21 -0.72 -12.41
C ARG A 11 3.43 -0.44 -11.12
N PHE A 12 2.56 0.56 -11.15
CA PHE A 12 1.53 0.83 -10.15
C PHE A 12 0.14 0.62 -10.80
N PHE A 13 -0.91 0.54 -10.00
CA PHE A 13 -2.28 0.52 -10.52
C PHE A 13 -2.76 1.94 -10.80
N TYR A 14 -3.31 2.17 -11.98
CA TYR A 14 -4.18 3.32 -12.20
C TYR A 14 -5.45 3.18 -11.35
N PRO A 15 -6.08 4.29 -10.89
CA PRO A 15 -7.25 4.21 -10.01
C PRO A 15 -8.38 3.34 -10.56
N PRO A 16 -8.81 3.45 -11.85
CA PRO A 16 -9.82 2.56 -12.39
C PRO A 16 -9.37 1.09 -12.50
N GLU A 17 -8.06 0.82 -12.72
CA GLU A 17 -7.53 -0.54 -12.71
C GLU A 17 -7.62 -1.14 -11.30
N PHE A 18 -7.27 -0.34 -10.28
CA PHE A 18 -7.34 -0.78 -8.89
C PHE A 18 -8.77 -1.14 -8.48
N GLU A 19 -9.78 -0.31 -8.81
CA GLU A 19 -11.17 -0.59 -8.52
C GLU A 19 -11.64 -1.88 -9.18
N LYS A 20 -11.40 -2.02 -10.49
CA LYS A 20 -11.78 -3.25 -11.23
C LYS A 20 -11.10 -4.49 -10.65
N MET A 21 -9.80 -4.46 -10.41
CA MET A 21 -9.07 -5.57 -9.81
C MET A 21 -9.63 -5.90 -8.43
N PHE A 22 -9.89 -4.88 -7.60
CA PHE A 22 -10.39 -5.05 -6.24
C PHE A 22 -11.71 -5.82 -6.18
N ASP A 23 -12.60 -5.64 -7.15
CA ASP A 23 -13.90 -6.32 -7.20
C ASP A 23 -13.75 -7.83 -7.34
N TYR A 24 -12.72 -8.32 -8.05
CA TYR A 24 -12.45 -9.74 -8.24
C TYR A 24 -11.68 -10.42 -7.10
N LEU A 25 -11.22 -9.65 -6.08
CA LEU A 25 -10.60 -10.25 -4.91
C LEU A 25 -11.64 -10.92 -3.99
N ASN A 26 -11.25 -12.00 -3.34
CA ASN A 26 -12.07 -12.58 -2.27
C ASN A 26 -12.03 -11.70 -0.98
N LYS A 27 -12.83 -12.05 0.02
CA LYS A 27 -12.96 -11.27 1.26
C LYS A 27 -11.61 -10.94 1.93
N ASN A 28 -10.73 -11.94 2.08
CA ASN A 28 -9.42 -11.73 2.70
C ASN A 28 -8.46 -10.98 1.77
N GLY A 29 -8.54 -11.17 0.46
CA GLY A 29 -7.82 -10.41 -0.55
C GLY A 29 -8.22 -8.93 -0.54
N LYS A 30 -9.53 -8.65 -0.50
CA LYS A 30 -10.07 -7.27 -0.35
C LYS A 30 -9.59 -6.62 0.95
N PHE A 31 -9.60 -7.35 2.06
CA PHE A 31 -9.09 -6.84 3.33
C PHE A 31 -7.59 -6.53 3.25
N THR A 32 -6.78 -7.45 2.69
CA THR A 32 -5.34 -7.27 2.51
C THR A 32 -5.03 -6.07 1.62
N ALA A 33 -5.69 -5.96 0.45
CA ALA A 33 -5.50 -4.85 -0.47
C ALA A 33 -5.91 -3.51 0.17
N ARG A 34 -7.06 -3.48 0.86
CA ARG A 34 -7.55 -2.29 1.57
C ARG A 34 -6.59 -1.87 2.69
N PHE A 35 -6.06 -2.82 3.46
CA PHE A 35 -5.07 -2.53 4.48
C PHE A 35 -3.82 -1.88 3.86
N MET A 36 -3.28 -2.48 2.81
CA MET A 36 -2.06 -2.01 2.18
C MET A 36 -2.22 -0.66 1.47
N ILE A 37 -3.35 -0.43 0.77
CA ILE A 37 -3.59 0.85 0.07
C ILE A 37 -3.89 2.01 1.02
N ASN A 38 -4.33 1.75 2.25
CA ASN A 38 -4.58 2.79 3.25
C ASN A 38 -3.42 3.01 4.23
N THR A 39 -2.39 2.18 4.19
CA THR A 39 -1.24 2.27 5.10
C THR A 39 0.09 2.39 4.38
N GLY A 40 0.16 2.02 3.11
CA GLY A 40 1.40 1.92 2.35
C GLY A 40 2.40 0.90 2.91
N CYS A 41 2.01 0.03 3.83
CA CYS A 41 2.91 -0.90 4.49
C CYS A 41 3.39 -2.03 3.57
N ARG A 42 4.47 -2.72 3.95
CA ARG A 42 4.86 -3.99 3.34
C ARG A 42 3.91 -5.10 3.79
N ILE A 43 3.66 -6.09 2.95
CA ILE A 43 2.74 -7.20 3.29
C ILE A 43 3.15 -7.94 4.58
N ASN A 44 4.44 -8.09 4.84
CA ASN A 44 4.90 -8.71 6.08
C ASN A 44 4.66 -7.82 7.32
N GLU A 45 4.67 -6.50 7.16
CA GLU A 45 4.27 -5.57 8.23
C GLU A 45 2.75 -5.68 8.48
N ALA A 46 1.95 -5.79 7.42
CA ALA A 46 0.51 -6.03 7.53
C ALA A 46 0.22 -7.35 8.25
N ARG A 47 0.93 -8.42 7.92
CA ARG A 47 0.78 -9.74 8.57
C ARG A 47 1.17 -9.74 10.04
N GLY A 48 2.18 -8.95 10.41
CA GLY A 48 2.58 -8.78 11.80
C GLY A 48 1.68 -7.83 12.60
N PHE A 49 0.71 -7.20 11.96
CA PHE A 49 -0.21 -6.29 12.62
C PHE A 49 -1.13 -7.04 13.60
N LYS A 50 -1.08 -6.66 14.88
CA LYS A 50 -1.92 -7.22 15.94
C LYS A 50 -2.83 -6.15 16.53
N GLN A 51 -4.07 -6.52 16.81
CA GLN A 51 -5.11 -5.61 17.27
C GLN A 51 -4.77 -4.88 18.57
N ASP A 52 -4.18 -5.59 19.55
CA ASP A 52 -4.16 -5.13 20.93
C ASP A 52 -3.08 -4.12 21.31
N SER A 53 -2.04 -3.95 20.49
CA SER A 53 -0.88 -3.12 20.84
C SER A 53 -0.66 -1.91 19.92
N ILE A 54 -1.57 -1.63 18.98
CA ILE A 54 -1.17 -0.91 17.77
C ILE A 54 -2.06 0.30 17.45
N PHE A 55 -3.18 0.49 18.15
CA PHE A 55 -4.12 1.57 17.89
C PHE A 55 -3.94 2.77 18.83
N ASP A 56 -3.64 3.93 18.26
CA ASP A 56 -3.78 5.23 18.94
C ASP A 56 -5.19 5.78 18.62
N ASN A 57 -6.09 5.65 19.56
CA ASN A 57 -7.50 6.04 19.38
C ASN A 57 -7.69 7.55 19.28
N ASP A 58 -6.84 8.36 19.92
CA ASP A 58 -6.97 9.81 19.94
C ASP A 58 -6.52 10.40 18.61
N ARG A 59 -5.36 9.98 18.15
CA ARG A 59 -4.76 10.48 16.90
C ARG A 59 -5.14 9.69 15.66
N LYS A 60 -5.87 8.58 15.80
CA LYS A 60 -6.22 7.64 14.69
C LYS A 60 -4.97 7.17 13.95
N ASN A 61 -3.94 6.81 14.69
CA ASN A 61 -2.70 6.25 14.18
C ASN A 61 -2.65 4.75 14.44
N ILE A 62 -1.80 4.05 13.71
CA ILE A 62 -1.43 2.66 13.97
C ILE A 62 0.09 2.53 14.04
N THR A 63 0.58 1.54 14.81
CA THR A 63 2.00 1.23 14.87
C THR A 63 2.28 -0.05 14.07
N LEU A 64 3.14 0.04 13.09
CA LEU A 64 3.61 -1.08 12.28
C LEU A 64 4.96 -1.56 12.79
N ILE A 65 5.09 -2.87 13.00
CA ILE A 65 6.33 -3.50 13.42
C ILE A 65 7.09 -3.99 12.18
N HIS A 66 8.34 -3.61 12.06
CA HIS A 66 9.20 -4.00 10.95
C HIS A 66 9.65 -5.45 11.11
N THR A 67 9.20 -6.34 10.23
CA THR A 67 9.48 -7.78 10.32
C THR A 67 10.81 -8.23 9.69
N LYS A 68 11.52 -7.34 8.98
CA LYS A 68 12.88 -7.63 8.49
C LYS A 68 13.89 -7.34 9.58
N VAL A 69 14.22 -8.34 10.36
CA VAL A 69 15.52 -8.41 11.01
C VAL A 69 16.55 -8.50 9.88
N ARG A 70 17.34 -7.44 9.65
CA ARG A 70 18.53 -7.57 8.82
C ARG A 70 19.44 -8.55 9.56
N ALA A 71 19.63 -9.76 9.02
CA ALA A 71 20.44 -10.83 9.59
C ALA A 71 21.91 -10.42 9.91
N LYS A 72 22.34 -9.23 9.46
CA LYS A 72 23.66 -8.66 9.70
C LYS A 72 23.73 -7.67 10.87
N LEU A 73 22.59 -7.19 11.40
CA LEU A 73 22.58 -6.32 12.57
C LEU A 73 22.00 -7.12 13.73
N LYS A 74 22.82 -7.34 14.76
CA LYS A 74 22.42 -7.93 16.05
C LYS A 74 21.46 -7.03 16.86
N GLU A 75 20.55 -6.32 16.17
CA GLU A 75 19.53 -5.51 16.84
C GLU A 75 18.46 -6.44 17.43
N LYS A 76 18.45 -6.55 18.75
CA LYS A 76 17.49 -7.38 19.51
C LYS A 76 16.07 -6.82 19.54
N THR A 77 15.83 -5.57 19.12
CA THR A 77 14.51 -4.93 19.14
C THR A 77 13.97 -4.69 17.74
N PRO A 78 12.76 -5.14 17.43
CA PRO A 78 12.15 -4.87 16.14
C PRO A 78 11.88 -3.36 15.96
N ARG A 79 12.32 -2.78 14.85
CA ARG A 79 11.98 -1.40 14.51
C ARG A 79 10.48 -1.27 14.29
N SER A 80 9.89 -0.25 14.86
CA SER A 80 8.48 0.09 14.66
C SER A 80 8.34 1.51 14.14
N ARG A 81 7.21 1.80 13.51
CA ARG A 81 6.83 3.16 13.15
C ARG A 81 5.33 3.37 13.36
N THR A 82 4.98 4.51 13.91
CA THR A 82 3.59 4.95 14.05
C THR A 82 3.23 5.82 12.86
N ILE A 83 2.13 5.48 12.20
CA ILE A 83 1.66 6.16 10.99
C ILE A 83 0.22 6.63 11.16
N PRO A 84 -0.14 7.82 10.62
CA PRO A 84 -1.54 8.21 10.50
C PRO A 84 -2.22 7.36 9.43
N ILE A 85 -3.49 7.07 9.64
CA ILE A 85 -4.38 6.47 8.63
C ILE A 85 -5.68 7.27 8.59
N SER A 86 -6.47 7.13 7.53
CA SER A 86 -7.73 7.87 7.44
C SER A 86 -8.65 7.49 8.61
N LYS A 87 -9.42 8.47 9.12
CA LYS A 87 -10.35 8.25 10.23
C LYS A 87 -11.39 7.19 9.88
N THR A 88 -11.89 7.23 8.65
CA THR A 88 -12.86 6.25 8.13
C THR A 88 -12.26 4.85 8.11
N PHE A 89 -11.03 4.71 7.61
CA PHE A 89 -10.36 3.41 7.58
C PHE A 89 -10.02 2.91 8.98
N PHE A 90 -9.58 3.78 9.89
CA PHE A 90 -9.30 3.43 11.28
C PHE A 90 -10.50 2.75 11.98
N ASN A 91 -11.69 3.35 11.86
CA ASN A 91 -12.90 2.82 12.46
C ASN A 91 -13.29 1.47 11.83
N LYS A 92 -13.22 1.37 10.50
CA LYS A 92 -13.50 0.13 9.78
C LYS A 92 -12.49 -0.97 10.10
N LEU A 93 -11.19 -0.64 10.20
CA LEU A 93 -10.14 -1.59 10.51
C LEU A 93 -10.37 -2.29 11.85
N LYS A 94 -10.80 -1.56 12.87
CA LYS A 94 -11.12 -2.12 14.20
C LYS A 94 -12.21 -3.19 14.14
N GLN A 95 -13.17 -3.04 13.25
CA GLN A 95 -14.23 -4.02 13.03
C GLN A 95 -13.76 -5.21 12.17
N ASP A 96 -13.09 -4.90 11.07
CA ASP A 96 -12.72 -5.91 10.06
C ASP A 96 -11.59 -6.84 10.55
N ILE A 97 -10.68 -6.36 11.42
CA ILE A 97 -9.49 -7.13 11.83
C ILE A 97 -9.84 -8.38 12.66
N ALA A 98 -10.95 -8.38 13.35
CA ALA A 98 -11.43 -9.53 14.12
C ALA A 98 -11.94 -10.65 13.20
N THR A 99 -12.46 -10.31 12.02
CA THR A 99 -13.19 -11.23 11.13
C THR A 99 -12.41 -11.61 9.87
N HIS A 100 -11.36 -10.84 9.50
CA HIS A 100 -10.60 -11.03 8.28
C HIS A 100 -9.11 -11.25 8.58
N ARG A 101 -8.45 -11.98 7.67
CA ARG A 101 -7.01 -12.25 7.76
C ARG A 101 -6.25 -11.52 6.67
N ILE A 102 -5.04 -11.04 7.01
CA ILE A 102 -4.06 -10.63 6.00
C ILE A 102 -3.47 -11.90 5.38
N LEU A 103 -3.51 -11.98 4.06
CA LEU A 103 -3.00 -13.12 3.32
C LEU A 103 -1.47 -13.21 3.38
N SER A 104 -0.93 -14.42 3.16
CA SER A 104 0.51 -14.59 2.92
C SER A 104 0.93 -13.91 1.61
N THR A 105 2.21 -13.58 1.48
CA THR A 105 2.74 -12.91 0.29
C THR A 105 2.39 -13.68 -1.00
N ASN A 106 2.63 -14.99 -1.00
CA ASN A 106 2.34 -15.82 -2.17
C ASN A 106 0.85 -15.89 -2.48
N ALA A 107 0.00 -16.16 -1.46
CA ALA A 107 -1.44 -16.22 -1.65
C ALA A 107 -2.01 -14.90 -2.15
N PHE A 108 -1.51 -13.77 -1.64
CA PHE A 108 -1.97 -12.46 -2.07
C PHE A 108 -1.49 -12.12 -3.49
N ASN A 109 -0.24 -12.44 -3.85
CA ASN A 109 0.27 -12.22 -5.19
C ASN A 109 -0.51 -13.03 -6.24
N ILE A 110 -0.79 -14.30 -5.97
CA ILE A 110 -1.63 -15.14 -6.85
C ILE A 110 -3.02 -14.51 -7.02
N GLN A 111 -3.65 -14.07 -5.93
CA GLN A 111 -4.96 -13.43 -6.03
C GLN A 111 -4.92 -12.10 -6.82
N LEU A 112 -3.89 -11.27 -6.61
CA LEU A 112 -3.71 -10.03 -7.37
C LEU A 112 -3.61 -10.30 -8.87
N GLN A 113 -2.77 -11.26 -9.26
CA GLN A 113 -2.57 -11.62 -10.66
C GLN A 113 -3.84 -12.17 -11.28
N THR A 114 -4.52 -13.09 -10.58
CA THR A 114 -5.80 -13.65 -11.03
C THR A 114 -6.88 -12.57 -11.16
N ALA A 115 -7.00 -11.68 -10.17
CA ALA A 115 -7.97 -10.59 -10.17
C ALA A 115 -7.66 -9.56 -11.28
N SER A 116 -6.38 -9.23 -11.48
CA SER A 116 -5.95 -8.33 -12.56
C SER A 116 -6.23 -8.90 -13.94
N ASN A 117 -6.02 -10.22 -14.13
CA ASN A 117 -6.36 -10.90 -15.37
C ASN A 117 -7.87 -10.85 -15.63
N LYS A 118 -8.70 -11.16 -14.62
CA LYS A 118 -10.17 -11.10 -14.73
C LYS A 118 -10.68 -9.68 -15.00
N ALA A 119 -9.98 -8.68 -14.50
CA ALA A 119 -10.28 -7.26 -14.74
C ALA A 119 -9.82 -6.77 -16.14
N GLY A 120 -9.19 -7.62 -16.95
CA GLY A 120 -8.66 -7.26 -18.26
C GLY A 120 -7.45 -6.32 -18.23
N ILE A 121 -6.71 -6.32 -17.11
CA ILE A 121 -5.52 -5.48 -16.95
C ILE A 121 -4.34 -6.14 -17.68
N LYS A 122 -3.62 -5.37 -18.48
CA LYS A 122 -2.46 -5.86 -19.24
C LYS A 122 -1.32 -6.32 -18.32
N ASN A 123 -0.65 -7.41 -18.70
CA ASN A 123 0.50 -8.01 -17.99
C ASN A 123 0.21 -8.28 -16.49
N PRO A 124 -0.85 -9.03 -16.17
CA PRO A 124 -1.31 -9.27 -14.81
C PRO A 124 -0.24 -9.96 -13.93
N GLU A 125 0.67 -10.73 -14.55
CA GLU A 125 1.77 -11.44 -13.89
C GLU A 125 2.82 -10.51 -13.25
N GLN A 126 2.85 -9.24 -13.65
CA GLN A 126 3.76 -8.24 -13.10
C GLN A 126 3.29 -7.70 -11.73
N PHE A 127 2.04 -7.95 -11.34
CA PHE A 127 1.52 -7.44 -10.10
C PHE A 127 1.86 -8.33 -8.90
N SER A 128 2.27 -7.67 -7.84
CA SER A 128 2.58 -8.24 -6.54
C SER A 128 2.12 -7.31 -5.43
N SER A 129 2.21 -7.76 -4.20
CA SER A 129 1.94 -6.92 -3.03
C SER A 129 2.76 -5.62 -3.00
N HIS A 130 3.97 -5.63 -3.57
CA HIS A 130 4.82 -4.43 -3.65
C HIS A 130 4.20 -3.34 -4.56
N ASN A 131 3.48 -3.74 -5.60
CA ASN A 131 2.82 -2.78 -6.49
C ASN A 131 1.67 -2.03 -5.79
N ILE A 132 0.97 -2.63 -4.82
CA ILE A 132 -0.01 -1.91 -3.99
C ILE A 132 0.67 -0.78 -3.19
N ARG A 133 1.80 -1.08 -2.55
CA ARG A 133 2.58 -0.06 -1.82
C ARG A 133 3.09 1.02 -2.76
N LYS A 134 3.52 0.65 -3.97
CA LYS A 134 3.93 1.61 -4.98
C LYS A 134 2.76 2.50 -5.42
N THR A 135 1.59 1.90 -5.67
CA THR A 135 0.35 2.62 -5.98
C THR A 135 0.04 3.65 -4.89
N PHE A 136 0.07 3.26 -3.62
CA PHE A 136 -0.12 4.16 -2.49
C PHE A 136 0.80 5.38 -2.54
N ALA A 137 2.11 5.14 -2.70
CA ALA A 137 3.09 6.23 -2.71
C ALA A 137 2.91 7.16 -3.92
N THR A 138 2.72 6.60 -5.11
CA THR A 138 2.52 7.36 -6.35
C THR A 138 1.24 8.20 -6.30
N TRP A 139 0.15 7.64 -5.78
CA TRP A 139 -1.11 8.37 -5.63
C TRP A 139 -1.01 9.53 -4.65
N LEU A 140 -0.37 9.33 -3.49
CA LEU A 140 -0.21 10.38 -2.50
C LEU A 140 0.69 11.53 -3.01
N LEU A 141 1.77 11.22 -3.72
CA LEU A 141 2.59 12.24 -4.38
C LEU A 141 1.77 13.04 -5.40
N SER A 142 0.98 12.37 -6.23
CA SER A 142 0.11 13.01 -7.22
C SER A 142 -1.02 13.85 -6.59
N LEU A 143 -1.44 13.51 -5.38
CA LEU A 143 -2.39 14.31 -4.58
C LEU A 143 -1.72 15.47 -3.82
N GLY A 144 -0.41 15.68 -4.00
CA GLY A 144 0.34 16.79 -3.43
C GLY A 144 0.79 16.57 -1.98
N CYS A 145 0.93 15.31 -1.56
CA CYS A 145 1.53 15.02 -0.25
C CYS A 145 3.02 15.34 -0.25
N ASP A 146 3.52 15.84 0.89
CA ASP A 146 4.93 16.14 1.10
C ASP A 146 5.79 14.87 1.00
N GLY A 147 6.81 14.90 0.14
CA GLY A 147 7.67 13.75 -0.11
C GLY A 147 8.47 13.29 1.12
N PHE A 148 8.92 14.22 1.98
CA PHE A 148 9.66 13.88 3.20
C PHE A 148 8.74 13.20 4.22
N LYS A 149 7.54 13.72 4.43
CA LYS A 149 6.54 13.12 5.32
C LYS A 149 6.11 11.75 4.81
N LEU A 150 5.91 11.61 3.50
CA LEU A 150 5.57 10.32 2.88
C LEU A 150 6.72 9.32 2.99
N ALA A 151 7.98 9.73 2.80
CA ALA A 151 9.15 8.87 3.02
C ALA A 151 9.18 8.35 4.46
N LYS A 152 8.99 9.24 5.45
CA LYS A 152 8.90 8.85 6.87
C LYS A 152 7.74 7.88 7.12
N HIS A 153 6.57 8.16 6.56
CA HIS A 153 5.39 7.27 6.64
C HIS A 153 5.69 5.87 6.11
N LEU A 154 6.39 5.77 4.98
CA LEU A 154 6.77 4.51 4.36
C LEU A 154 7.97 3.82 5.06
N GLY A 155 8.72 4.53 5.88
CA GLY A 155 10.00 4.05 6.42
C GLY A 155 11.07 3.94 5.33
N HIS A 156 11.14 4.94 4.46
CA HIS A 156 12.14 5.17 3.44
C HIS A 156 12.98 6.40 3.75
N THR A 157 14.16 6.49 3.15
CA THR A 157 14.84 7.77 3.01
C THR A 157 14.20 8.61 1.89
N PRO A 158 14.31 9.94 1.89
CA PRO A 158 13.83 10.79 0.79
C PRO A 158 14.39 10.39 -0.57
N ASN A 159 15.67 10.01 -0.63
CA ASN A 159 16.32 9.56 -1.87
C ASN A 159 15.73 8.23 -2.39
N GLU A 160 15.40 7.28 -1.51
CA GLU A 160 14.70 6.06 -1.90
C GLU A 160 13.32 6.37 -2.45
N LEU A 161 12.59 7.31 -1.83
CA LEU A 161 11.28 7.73 -2.33
C LEU A 161 11.40 8.37 -3.71
N ALA A 162 12.30 9.32 -3.90
CA ALA A 162 12.50 9.99 -5.17
C ALA A 162 12.88 9.00 -6.28
N ARG A 163 13.81 8.08 -6.02
CA ARG A 163 14.25 7.08 -7.00
C ARG A 163 13.14 6.09 -7.38
N ASP A 164 12.36 5.64 -6.40
CA ASP A 164 11.46 4.50 -6.59
C ASP A 164 10.03 4.94 -6.98
N TYR A 165 9.66 6.19 -6.72
CA TYR A 165 8.27 6.66 -6.87
C TYR A 165 8.11 8.03 -7.56
N ALA A 166 9.20 8.74 -7.88
CA ALA A 166 9.12 9.96 -8.66
C ALA A 166 8.69 9.61 -10.09
N THR A 167 7.45 9.86 -10.40
CA THR A 167 6.90 9.79 -11.75
C THR A 167 6.31 11.15 -12.09
N ASN A 168 6.30 11.50 -13.39
CA ASN A 168 5.51 12.64 -13.83
C ASN A 168 4.05 12.42 -13.43
N ASP A 169 3.33 13.50 -13.14
CA ASP A 169 1.90 13.41 -12.84
C ASP A 169 1.12 12.99 -14.10
N VAL A 170 0.84 11.69 -14.17
CA VAL A 170 0.15 11.04 -15.30
C VAL A 170 -1.36 10.87 -15.04
N PHE A 171 -1.86 11.43 -13.94
CA PHE A 171 -3.22 11.24 -13.51
C PHE A 171 -4.11 12.43 -13.85
N ASN A 172 -5.27 12.16 -14.43
CA ASN A 172 -6.27 13.16 -14.74
C ASN A 172 -7.16 13.49 -13.50
N HIS A 173 -8.10 14.39 -13.67
CA HIS A 173 -9.00 14.82 -12.60
C HIS A 173 -9.87 13.67 -12.05
N LEU A 174 -10.38 12.79 -12.92
CA LEU A 174 -11.19 11.63 -12.51
C LEU A 174 -10.37 10.64 -11.71
N ASP A 175 -9.13 10.35 -12.12
CA ASP A 175 -8.22 9.52 -11.36
C ASP A 175 -8.04 10.05 -9.93
N LYS A 176 -7.81 11.38 -9.79
CA LYS A 176 -7.64 12.02 -8.49
C LYS A 176 -8.91 11.99 -7.63
N GLN A 177 -10.09 12.00 -8.24
CA GLN A 177 -11.35 11.79 -7.52
C GLN A 177 -11.44 10.36 -6.97
N ILE A 178 -11.14 9.35 -7.77
CA ILE A 178 -11.12 7.95 -7.33
C ILE A 178 -10.10 7.75 -6.20
N MET A 179 -8.88 8.28 -6.34
CA MET A 179 -7.87 8.21 -5.28
C MET A 179 -8.40 8.77 -3.95
N ARG A 180 -9.03 9.96 -3.97
CA ARG A 180 -9.62 10.57 -2.78
C ARG A 180 -10.78 9.75 -2.23
N SER A 181 -11.58 9.10 -3.09
CA SER A 181 -12.66 8.22 -2.65
C SER A 181 -12.15 7.00 -1.88
N ILE A 182 -10.97 6.48 -2.24
CA ILE A 182 -10.33 5.32 -1.61
C ILE A 182 -9.56 5.71 -0.35
N LEU A 183 -8.74 6.77 -0.44
CA LEU A 183 -7.83 7.19 0.62
C LEU A 183 -8.49 8.10 1.69
N LYS A 184 -9.66 8.68 1.35
CA LYS A 184 -10.44 9.58 2.22
C LYS A 184 -9.59 10.79 2.69
N ASP A 185 -9.57 11.06 4.00
CA ASP A 185 -8.82 12.16 4.63
C ASP A 185 -7.32 11.87 4.83
N LEU A 186 -6.81 10.75 4.33
CA LEU A 186 -5.40 10.39 4.51
C LEU A 186 -4.41 11.38 3.85
N PRO A 187 -4.65 11.88 2.62
CA PRO A 187 -3.74 12.85 2.01
C PRO A 187 -3.53 14.11 2.87
N GLU A 188 -4.60 14.62 3.50
CA GLU A 188 -4.55 15.79 4.39
C GLU A 188 -3.76 15.50 5.68
N ARG A 189 -3.72 14.24 6.11
CA ARG A 189 -3.00 13.82 7.32
C ARG A 189 -1.50 13.60 7.09
N ILE A 190 -1.07 13.49 5.83
CA ILE A 190 0.34 13.30 5.44
C ILE A 190 0.93 14.61 4.86
N ARG A 191 0.12 15.63 4.59
CA ARG A 191 0.56 16.96 4.14
C ARG A 191 1.42 17.71 5.15
#